data_8a3150f572bd3111aa4f1f649c8f6d3d
#
_entry.id   8a3150f572bd3111aa4f1f649c8f6d3d
#
_cell.length_a   1.000
_cell.length_b   1.000
_cell.length_c   1.000
_cell.angle_alpha   90.00
_cell.angle_beta   90.00
_cell.angle_gamma   90.00
#
_symmetry.space_group_name_H-M   'P 1'
#
loop_
_entity.id
_entity.type
_entity.pdbx_description
1 polymer ?
#
loop_
_entity_poly.entity_id
_entity_poly.type
_entity_poly.pdbx_seq_one_letter_code
_entity_poly.pdbx_strand_id
1 'polypeptide(L)'
;MSQSAFNTRKLAIAALLCAFAVVGSLFSFPVFGSKCAPVQHVVNILCAVLLGPFWGVFVAFAASLLRNLFGLGTVLAFPGSMCGALLCGLVYWRFKNLFATLAAEIFGTGIVGGLLSYPIAVTFMGIAAGSVAFYAFVMPFLISTIGGAILAGILVAALQKNGALGRMQLILRPHT
;
A
#
# COMPACT_ATOMS: atom_id res chain seq x y z
N MET A 1 -7.75 -18.51 -23.67
CA MET A 1 -6.86 -18.72 -22.51
C MET A 1 -7.73 -19.06 -21.31
N SER A 2 -7.37 -20.10 -20.54
CA SER A 2 -8.21 -20.53 -19.41
C SER A 2 -8.18 -19.53 -18.25
N GLN A 3 -9.23 -19.52 -17.43
CA GLN A 3 -9.36 -18.75 -16.20
C GLN A 3 -8.13 -18.95 -15.27
N SER A 4 -7.53 -20.13 -15.29
CA SER A 4 -6.32 -20.45 -14.51
C SER A 4 -5.10 -19.64 -14.93
N ALA A 5 -4.86 -19.45 -16.23
CA ALA A 5 -3.74 -18.68 -16.75
C ALA A 5 -3.85 -17.18 -16.41
N PHE A 6 -5.06 -16.64 -16.34
CA PHE A 6 -5.31 -15.28 -15.89
C PHE A 6 -4.98 -15.08 -14.41
N ASN A 7 -5.43 -16.00 -13.56
CA ASN A 7 -5.14 -15.95 -12.12
C ASN A 7 -3.64 -16.10 -11.83
N THR A 8 -2.94 -16.96 -12.58
CA THR A 8 -1.49 -17.15 -12.44
C THR A 8 -0.69 -15.87 -12.75
N ARG A 9 -1.09 -15.11 -13.79
CA ARG A 9 -0.43 -13.83 -14.12
C ARG A 9 -0.62 -12.78 -13.03
N LYS A 10 -1.83 -12.65 -12.50
CA LYS A 10 -2.11 -11.74 -11.37
C LYS A 10 -1.33 -12.14 -10.13
N LEU A 11 -1.27 -13.43 -9.84
CA LEU A 11 -0.52 -13.95 -8.70
C LEU A 11 0.98 -13.66 -8.85
N ALA A 12 1.56 -13.85 -10.03
CA ALA A 12 2.97 -13.55 -10.29
C ALA A 12 3.30 -12.06 -10.09
N ILE A 13 2.45 -11.16 -10.60
CA ILE A 13 2.62 -9.72 -10.39
C ILE A 13 2.40 -9.34 -8.92
N ALA A 14 1.41 -9.92 -8.25
CA ALA A 14 1.19 -9.69 -6.82
C ALA A 14 2.39 -10.13 -5.99
N ALA A 15 2.98 -11.30 -6.29
CA ALA A 15 4.19 -11.80 -5.62
C ALA A 15 5.39 -10.87 -5.87
N LEU A 16 5.59 -10.40 -7.10
CA LEU A 16 6.66 -9.45 -7.45
C LEU A 16 6.49 -8.12 -6.70
N LEU A 17 5.30 -7.57 -6.66
CA LEU A 17 5.00 -6.33 -5.94
C LEU A 17 5.15 -6.51 -4.42
N CYS A 18 4.75 -7.66 -3.88
CA CYS A 18 4.98 -8.01 -2.49
C CYS A 18 6.48 -8.06 -2.17
N ALA A 19 7.28 -8.75 -2.97
CA ALA A 19 8.73 -8.81 -2.82
C ALA A 19 9.36 -7.40 -2.91
N PHE A 20 8.90 -6.57 -3.83
CA PHE A 20 9.35 -5.18 -3.96
C PHE A 20 9.01 -4.34 -2.72
N ALA A 21 7.84 -4.53 -2.11
CA ALA A 21 7.47 -3.85 -0.86
C ALA A 21 8.36 -4.29 0.32
N VAL A 22 8.68 -5.60 0.41
CA VAL A 22 9.53 -6.15 1.46
C VAL A 22 10.97 -5.63 1.32
N VAL A 23 11.56 -5.76 0.14
CA VAL A 23 12.94 -5.26 -0.13
C VAL A 23 12.99 -3.74 0.01
N GLY A 24 11.99 -3.04 -0.52
CA GLY A 24 11.90 -1.58 -0.41
C GLY A 24 11.78 -1.06 1.03
N SER A 25 11.37 -1.90 1.97
CA SER A 25 11.33 -1.54 3.39
C SER A 25 12.71 -1.38 4.03
N LEU A 26 13.78 -1.85 3.39
CA LEU A 26 15.16 -1.56 3.78
C LEU A 26 15.46 -0.05 3.69
N PHE A 27 14.76 0.66 2.83
CA PHE A 27 14.84 2.13 2.70
C PHE A 27 13.85 2.86 3.61
N SER A 28 13.46 2.22 4.73
CA SER A 28 12.62 2.86 5.75
C SER A 28 13.47 3.71 6.69
N PHE A 29 12.88 4.80 7.18
CA PHE A 29 13.52 5.70 8.13
C PHE A 29 12.57 6.03 9.29
N PRO A 30 13.12 6.28 10.50
CA PRO A 30 12.30 6.59 11.67
C PRO A 30 11.77 8.02 11.60
N VAL A 31 10.47 8.19 11.87
CA VAL A 31 9.83 9.51 12.04
C VAL A 31 8.88 9.44 13.23
N PHE A 32 9.08 10.29 14.22
CA PHE A 32 8.25 10.37 15.44
C PHE A 32 7.95 9.00 16.07
N GLY A 33 8.98 8.15 16.20
CA GLY A 33 8.84 6.81 16.81
C GLY A 33 8.17 5.75 15.93
N SER A 34 7.80 6.07 14.69
CA SER A 34 7.28 5.13 13.71
C SER A 34 8.23 4.94 12.53
N LYS A 35 8.15 3.80 11.84
CA LYS A 35 8.94 3.54 10.64
C LYS A 35 8.17 4.00 9.40
N CYS A 36 8.72 4.98 8.68
CA CYS A 36 8.21 5.43 7.38
C CYS A 36 8.79 4.58 6.27
N ALA A 37 7.93 3.98 5.46
CA ALA A 37 8.30 3.10 4.34
C ALA A 37 7.60 3.55 3.04
N PRO A 38 8.07 4.59 2.35
CA PRO A 38 7.40 5.15 1.17
C PRO A 38 7.14 4.12 0.05
N VAL A 39 8.03 3.14 -0.09
CA VAL A 39 7.91 2.09 -1.11
C VAL A 39 6.63 1.26 -0.95
N GLN A 40 6.15 1.05 0.29
CA GLN A 40 4.89 0.34 0.54
C GLN A 40 3.70 1.06 -0.14
N HIS A 41 3.67 2.38 -0.10
CA HIS A 41 2.59 3.19 -0.69
C HIS A 41 2.67 3.20 -2.21
N VAL A 42 3.89 3.18 -2.78
CA VAL A 42 4.09 2.95 -4.22
C VAL A 42 3.48 1.62 -4.64
N VAL A 43 3.73 0.56 -3.88
CA VAL A 43 3.18 -0.77 -4.15
C VAL A 43 1.66 -0.79 -4.04
N ASN A 44 1.08 -0.17 -3.01
CA ASN A 44 -0.37 -0.07 -2.86
C ASN A 44 -1.03 0.57 -4.10
N ILE A 45 -0.47 1.69 -4.58
CA ILE A 45 -0.97 2.41 -5.77
C ILE A 45 -0.78 1.58 -7.04
N LEU A 46 0.36 0.89 -7.21
CA LEU A 46 0.58 -0.01 -8.34
C LEU A 46 -0.41 -1.19 -8.32
N CYS A 47 -0.66 -1.77 -7.15
CA CYS A 47 -1.70 -2.80 -7.00
C CYS A 47 -3.09 -2.27 -7.36
N ALA A 48 -3.45 -1.06 -6.92
CA ALA A 48 -4.71 -0.43 -7.25
C ALA A 48 -4.91 -0.29 -8.77
N VAL A 49 -3.86 0.15 -9.48
CA VAL A 49 -3.89 0.42 -10.92
C VAL A 49 -3.85 -0.86 -11.76
N LEU A 50 -3.12 -1.89 -11.32
CA LEU A 50 -2.87 -3.12 -12.09
C LEU A 50 -3.79 -4.29 -11.70
N LEU A 51 -4.01 -4.50 -10.41
CA LEU A 51 -4.61 -5.72 -9.87
C LEU A 51 -6.02 -5.51 -9.30
N GLY A 52 -6.31 -4.29 -8.82
CA GLY A 52 -7.56 -3.92 -8.16
C GLY A 52 -7.54 -4.09 -6.63
N PRO A 53 -8.66 -3.72 -5.95
CA PRO A 53 -8.69 -3.54 -4.49
C PRO A 53 -8.38 -4.81 -3.70
N PHE A 54 -8.97 -5.94 -4.05
CA PHE A 54 -8.80 -7.19 -3.29
C PHE A 54 -7.35 -7.71 -3.33
N TRP A 55 -6.73 -7.70 -4.51
CA TRP A 55 -5.33 -8.07 -4.66
C TRP A 55 -4.41 -7.06 -3.95
N GLY A 56 -4.76 -5.76 -3.99
CA GLY A 56 -4.04 -4.73 -3.26
C GLY A 56 -4.00 -4.99 -1.76
N VAL A 57 -5.15 -5.30 -1.15
CA VAL A 57 -5.23 -5.63 0.28
C VAL A 57 -4.45 -6.91 0.60
N PHE A 58 -4.55 -7.93 -0.25
CA PHE A 58 -3.79 -9.18 -0.07
C PHE A 58 -2.28 -8.95 -0.11
N VAL A 59 -1.79 -8.18 -1.08
CA VAL A 59 -0.36 -7.81 -1.18
C VAL A 59 0.07 -6.97 0.01
N ALA A 60 -0.74 -6.00 0.44
CA ALA A 60 -0.46 -5.16 1.60
C ALA A 60 -0.36 -5.98 2.89
N PHE A 61 -1.27 -6.95 3.09
CA PHE A 61 -1.22 -7.88 4.21
C PHE A 61 0.03 -8.76 4.17
N ALA A 62 0.29 -9.44 3.03
CA ALA A 62 1.43 -10.33 2.88
C ALA A 62 2.77 -9.60 3.06
N ALA A 63 2.92 -8.41 2.47
CA ALA A 63 4.11 -7.59 2.65
C ALA A 63 4.29 -7.15 4.11
N SER A 64 3.22 -6.72 4.79
CA SER A 64 3.27 -6.35 6.20
C SER A 64 3.66 -7.54 7.09
N LEU A 65 3.11 -8.73 6.80
CA LEU A 65 3.44 -9.97 7.51
C LEU A 65 4.93 -10.32 7.34
N LEU A 66 5.41 -10.39 6.10
CA LEU A 66 6.81 -10.72 5.83
C LEU A 66 7.77 -9.70 6.44
N ARG A 67 7.47 -8.41 6.34
CA ARG A 67 8.27 -7.34 6.95
C ARG A 67 8.35 -7.49 8.47
N ASN A 68 7.26 -7.85 9.14
CA ASN A 68 7.26 -8.11 10.57
C ASN A 68 8.09 -9.35 10.92
N LEU A 69 7.94 -10.45 10.18
CA LEU A 69 8.71 -11.68 10.40
C LEU A 69 10.21 -11.46 10.23
N PHE A 70 10.62 -10.59 9.29
CA PHE A 70 12.03 -10.24 9.08
C PHE A 70 12.54 -9.09 9.97
N GLY A 71 11.73 -8.57 10.89
CA GLY A 71 12.12 -7.45 11.76
C GLY A 71 12.24 -6.10 11.04
N LEU A 72 11.77 -6.01 9.80
CA LEU A 72 11.82 -4.80 8.97
C LEU A 72 10.62 -3.86 9.18
N GLY A 73 9.58 -4.32 9.86
CA GLY A 73 8.34 -3.60 10.09
C GLY A 73 7.88 -3.61 11.53
N THR A 74 6.69 -3.08 11.76
CA THR A 74 5.95 -3.16 13.03
C THR A 74 4.52 -3.60 12.73
N VAL A 75 3.81 -4.07 13.76
CA VAL A 75 2.38 -4.43 13.64
C VAL A 75 1.50 -3.27 13.17
N LEU A 76 1.95 -2.03 13.33
CA LEU A 76 1.25 -0.83 12.83
C LEU A 76 1.19 -0.76 11.29
N ALA A 77 2.04 -1.51 10.60
CA ALA A 77 2.01 -1.59 9.15
C ALA A 77 0.71 -2.22 8.60
N PHE A 78 0.07 -3.12 9.36
CA PHE A 78 -1.15 -3.79 8.91
C PHE A 78 -2.32 -2.81 8.69
N PRO A 79 -2.80 -2.06 9.71
CA PRO A 79 -3.92 -1.15 9.49
C PRO A 79 -3.57 -0.07 8.45
N GLY A 80 -2.36 0.48 8.49
CA GLY A 80 -1.93 1.51 7.57
C GLY A 80 -2.02 1.04 6.12
N SER A 81 -1.23 0.03 5.77
CA SER A 81 -1.12 -0.41 4.37
C SER A 81 -2.41 -1.01 3.83
N MET A 82 -3.17 -1.76 4.65
CA MET A 82 -4.42 -2.40 4.18
C MET A 82 -5.53 -1.39 3.94
N CYS A 83 -5.71 -0.40 4.83
CA CYS A 83 -6.71 0.66 4.62
C CYS A 83 -6.38 1.51 3.38
N GLY A 84 -5.12 1.87 3.20
CA GLY A 84 -4.66 2.59 2.01
C GLY A 84 -4.89 1.79 0.73
N ALA A 85 -4.42 0.54 0.68
CA ALA A 85 -4.59 -0.33 -0.48
C ALA A 85 -6.07 -0.57 -0.85
N LEU A 86 -6.95 -0.71 0.16
CA LEU A 86 -8.38 -0.87 -0.07
C LEU A 86 -8.98 0.40 -0.67
N LEU A 87 -8.77 1.55 -0.04
CA LEU A 87 -9.39 2.80 -0.48
C LEU A 87 -8.86 3.26 -1.83
N CYS A 88 -7.54 3.26 -2.05
CA CYS A 88 -6.97 3.62 -3.35
C CYS A 88 -7.40 2.63 -4.44
N GLY A 89 -7.50 1.34 -4.12
CA GLY A 89 -7.97 0.31 -5.03
C GLY A 89 -9.43 0.51 -5.43
N LEU A 90 -10.33 0.79 -4.48
CA LEU A 90 -11.75 1.06 -4.74
C LEU A 90 -11.94 2.33 -5.56
N VAL A 91 -11.24 3.40 -5.21
CA VAL A 91 -11.30 4.68 -5.95
C VAL A 91 -10.80 4.49 -7.38
N TYR A 92 -9.67 3.83 -7.59
CA TYR A 92 -9.20 3.56 -8.94
C TYR A 92 -10.15 2.64 -9.72
N TRP A 93 -10.68 1.62 -9.08
CA TRP A 93 -11.64 0.73 -9.73
C TRP A 93 -12.88 1.48 -10.23
N ARG A 94 -13.38 2.45 -9.43
CA ARG A 94 -14.61 3.21 -9.74
C ARG A 94 -14.38 4.36 -10.72
N PHE A 95 -13.30 5.14 -10.54
CA PHE A 95 -13.11 6.42 -11.22
C PHE A 95 -11.99 6.40 -12.27
N LYS A 96 -11.06 5.45 -12.23
CA LYS A 96 -9.88 5.37 -13.10
C LYS A 96 -9.04 6.66 -13.12
N ASN A 97 -9.11 7.45 -12.06
CA ASN A 97 -8.44 8.73 -11.92
C ASN A 97 -7.23 8.57 -10.98
N LEU A 98 -6.03 8.87 -11.47
CA LEU A 98 -4.80 8.73 -10.71
C LEU A 98 -4.77 9.67 -9.50
N PHE A 99 -5.12 10.96 -9.67
CA PHE A 99 -5.09 11.92 -8.56
C PHE A 99 -6.03 11.53 -7.41
N ALA A 100 -7.24 11.11 -7.74
CA ALA A 100 -8.18 10.61 -6.75
C ALA A 100 -7.64 9.35 -6.03
N THR A 101 -6.93 8.48 -6.76
CA THR A 101 -6.30 7.28 -6.20
C THR A 101 -5.17 7.62 -5.22
N LEU A 102 -4.31 8.60 -5.58
CA LEU A 102 -3.24 9.10 -4.71
C LEU A 102 -3.83 9.71 -3.43
N ALA A 103 -4.87 10.56 -3.55
CA ALA A 103 -5.56 11.16 -2.42
C ALA A 103 -6.21 10.09 -1.52
N ALA A 104 -6.81 9.05 -2.10
CA ALA A 104 -7.41 7.95 -1.36
C ALA A 104 -6.35 7.12 -0.60
N GLU A 105 -5.16 6.90 -1.17
CA GLU A 105 -4.05 6.26 -0.46
C GLU A 105 -3.58 7.12 0.73
N ILE A 106 -3.40 8.43 0.52
CA ILE A 106 -2.98 9.37 1.57
C ILE A 106 -4.01 9.38 2.71
N PHE A 107 -5.29 9.47 2.38
CA PHE A 107 -6.36 9.46 3.38
C PHE A 107 -6.45 8.09 4.07
N GLY A 108 -6.45 7.00 3.31
CA GLY A 108 -6.60 5.64 3.82
C GLY A 108 -5.48 5.22 4.75
N THR A 109 -4.25 5.45 4.34
CA THR A 109 -3.07 5.13 5.18
C THR A 109 -2.83 6.19 6.24
N GLY A 110 -2.78 7.46 5.84
CA GLY A 110 -2.37 8.55 6.73
C GLY A 110 -3.37 8.81 7.85
N ILE A 111 -4.66 8.93 7.51
CA ILE A 111 -5.70 9.26 8.49
C ILE A 111 -6.30 7.98 9.09
N VAL A 112 -6.95 7.14 8.26
CA VAL A 112 -7.66 5.95 8.77
C VAL A 112 -6.69 4.96 9.39
N GLY A 113 -5.62 4.61 8.69
CA GLY A 113 -4.59 3.70 9.17
C GLY A 113 -3.84 4.25 10.39
N GLY A 114 -3.52 5.56 10.39
CA GLY A 114 -2.90 6.23 11.53
C GLY A 114 -3.76 6.20 12.79
N LEU A 115 -5.06 6.45 12.68
CA LEU A 115 -5.99 6.37 13.82
C LEU A 115 -6.17 4.93 14.31
N LEU A 116 -6.32 3.96 13.40
CA LEU A 116 -6.43 2.54 13.75
C LEU A 116 -5.14 1.96 14.35
N SER A 117 -4.02 2.61 14.13
CA SER A 117 -2.75 2.18 14.73
C SER A 117 -2.68 2.41 16.24
N TYR A 118 -3.43 3.37 16.79
CA TYR A 118 -3.45 3.63 18.23
C TYR A 118 -3.94 2.42 19.05
N PRO A 119 -5.16 1.87 18.83
CA PRO A 119 -5.60 0.70 19.57
C PRO A 119 -4.69 -0.52 19.37
N ILE A 120 -4.11 -0.69 18.18
CA ILE A 120 -3.17 -1.78 17.91
C ILE A 120 -1.87 -1.58 18.70
N ALA A 121 -1.35 -0.36 18.80
CA ALA A 121 -0.16 -0.06 19.59
C ALA A 121 -0.39 -0.33 21.07
N VAL A 122 -1.54 0.05 21.62
CA VAL A 122 -1.90 -0.24 23.01
C VAL A 122 -2.01 -1.74 23.26
N THR A 123 -2.67 -2.48 22.36
CA THR A 123 -2.95 -3.93 22.57
C THR A 123 -1.72 -4.81 22.33
N PHE A 124 -0.91 -4.51 21.29
CA PHE A 124 0.15 -5.41 20.81
C PHE A 124 1.58 -4.91 21.06
N MET A 125 1.76 -3.61 21.32
CA MET A 125 3.10 -3.04 21.54
C MET A 125 3.34 -2.62 23.00
N GLY A 126 2.36 -2.82 23.89
CA GLY A 126 2.48 -2.49 25.31
C GLY A 126 2.52 -1.00 25.61
N ILE A 127 2.07 -0.14 24.68
CA ILE A 127 1.96 1.29 24.94
C ILE A 127 0.81 1.50 25.93
N ALA A 128 1.10 2.16 27.07
CA ALA A 128 0.07 2.43 28.06
C ALA A 128 -1.03 3.34 27.47
N ALA A 129 -2.28 2.97 27.70
CA ALA A 129 -3.41 3.78 27.22
C ALA A 129 -3.32 5.20 27.79
N GLY A 130 -3.45 6.21 26.93
CA GLY A 130 -3.34 7.62 27.31
C GLY A 130 -1.92 8.17 27.43
N SER A 131 -0.87 7.34 27.31
CA SER A 131 0.52 7.83 27.33
C SER A 131 0.92 8.58 26.06
N VAL A 132 0.22 8.36 24.95
CA VAL A 132 0.35 9.09 23.70
C VAL A 132 -1.02 9.51 23.19
N ALA A 133 -1.09 10.59 22.40
CA ALA A 133 -2.33 11.02 21.80
C ALA A 133 -2.88 9.97 20.82
N PHE A 134 -4.21 9.80 20.77
CA PHE A 134 -4.85 8.80 19.88
C PHE A 134 -4.52 9.01 18.39
N TYR A 135 -4.10 10.21 18.00
CA TYR A 135 -3.69 10.57 16.64
C TYR A 135 -2.17 10.59 16.45
N ALA A 136 -1.39 10.12 17.42
CA ALA A 136 0.08 10.20 17.39
C ALA A 136 0.70 9.56 16.13
N PHE A 137 0.06 8.51 15.60
CA PHE A 137 0.55 7.81 14.41
C PHE A 137 0.11 8.45 13.08
N VAL A 138 -0.81 9.42 13.10
CA VAL A 138 -1.30 10.08 11.87
C VAL A 138 -0.17 10.84 11.17
N MET A 139 0.61 11.63 11.90
CA MET A 139 1.68 12.43 11.29
C MET A 139 2.77 11.59 10.61
N PRO A 140 3.39 10.58 11.26
CA PRO A 140 4.38 9.74 10.59
C PRO A 140 3.80 8.98 9.40
N PHE A 141 2.54 8.55 9.47
CA PHE A 141 1.88 7.87 8.36
C PHE A 141 1.60 8.82 7.19
N LEU A 142 1.16 10.05 7.45
CA LEU A 142 0.99 11.08 6.42
C LEU A 142 2.31 11.39 5.71
N ILE A 143 3.40 11.58 6.44
CA ILE A 143 4.72 11.85 5.86
C ILE A 143 5.13 10.70 4.94
N SER A 144 5.00 9.46 5.42
CA SER A 144 5.34 8.25 4.66
C SER A 144 4.50 8.13 3.38
N THR A 145 3.18 8.27 3.51
CA THR A 145 2.27 8.04 2.37
C THR A 145 2.30 9.20 1.37
N ILE A 146 2.48 10.46 1.79
CA ILE A 146 2.66 11.59 0.86
C ILE A 146 3.92 11.37 0.03
N GLY A 147 5.06 11.04 0.65
CA GLY A 147 6.29 10.73 -0.07
C GLY A 147 6.12 9.58 -1.07
N GLY A 148 5.49 8.49 -0.63
CA GLY A 148 5.20 7.34 -1.49
C GLY A 148 4.20 7.65 -2.60
N ALA A 149 3.17 8.46 -2.33
CA ALA A 149 2.19 8.88 -3.34
C ALA A 149 2.81 9.76 -4.43
N ILE A 150 3.72 10.68 -4.08
CA ILE A 150 4.47 11.48 -5.05
C ILE A 150 5.30 10.57 -5.97
N LEU A 151 6.07 9.65 -5.39
CA LEU A 151 6.88 8.70 -6.16
C LEU A 151 6.01 7.82 -7.07
N ALA A 152 4.90 7.30 -6.55
CA ALA A 152 3.95 6.51 -7.32
C ALA A 152 3.29 7.32 -8.44
N GLY A 153 2.92 8.57 -8.16
CA GLY A 153 2.34 9.48 -9.15
C GLY A 153 3.26 9.70 -10.34
N ILE A 154 4.54 9.99 -10.07
CA ILE A 154 5.56 10.14 -11.12
C ILE A 154 5.72 8.84 -11.91
N LEU A 155 5.87 7.70 -11.23
CA LEU A 155 6.05 6.41 -11.87
C LEU A 155 4.84 6.02 -12.74
N VAL A 156 3.63 6.11 -12.21
CA VAL A 156 2.41 5.74 -12.95
C VAL A 156 2.17 6.69 -14.12
N ALA A 157 2.40 8.00 -13.93
CA ALA A 157 2.30 8.97 -15.04
C ALA A 157 3.30 8.67 -16.16
N ALA A 158 4.55 8.30 -15.83
CA ALA A 158 5.55 7.88 -16.80
C ALA A 158 5.12 6.60 -17.55
N LEU A 159 4.58 5.60 -16.82
CA LEU A 159 4.06 4.37 -17.41
C LEU A 159 2.82 4.60 -18.31
N GLN A 160 2.01 5.60 -17.96
CA GLN A 160 0.88 6.02 -18.82
C GLN A 160 1.38 6.68 -20.11
N LYS A 161 2.33 7.62 -19.99
CA LYS A 161 2.86 8.39 -21.13
C LYS A 161 3.53 7.50 -22.18
N ASN A 162 4.26 6.46 -21.77
CA ASN A 162 4.92 5.53 -22.68
C ASN A 162 4.04 4.33 -23.10
N GLY A 163 2.76 4.29 -22.69
CA GLY A 163 1.81 3.24 -23.02
C GLY A 163 2.06 1.89 -22.35
N ALA A 164 3.08 1.78 -21.48
CA ALA A 164 3.40 0.54 -20.79
C ALA A 164 2.28 0.11 -19.83
N LEU A 165 1.66 1.07 -19.12
CA LEU A 165 0.55 0.79 -18.22
C LEU A 165 -0.62 0.13 -18.95
N GLY A 166 -1.02 0.64 -20.08
CA GLY A 166 -2.11 0.08 -20.89
C GLY A 166 -1.81 -1.34 -21.35
N ARG A 167 -0.58 -1.61 -21.79
CA ARG A 167 -0.12 -2.96 -22.16
C ARG A 167 -0.17 -3.94 -20.98
N MET A 168 0.30 -3.53 -19.81
CA MET A 168 0.23 -4.35 -18.60
C MET A 168 -1.22 -4.65 -18.20
N GLN A 169 -2.09 -3.64 -18.23
CA GLN A 169 -3.51 -3.82 -17.92
C GLN A 169 -4.21 -4.76 -18.92
N LEU A 170 -3.87 -4.70 -20.21
CA LEU A 170 -4.41 -5.63 -21.22
C LEU A 170 -4.02 -7.09 -20.94
N ILE A 171 -2.77 -7.34 -20.57
CA ILE A 171 -2.27 -8.68 -20.22
C ILE A 171 -3.02 -9.24 -18.99
N LEU A 172 -3.47 -8.36 -18.09
CA LEU A 172 -4.14 -8.70 -16.84
C LEU A 172 -5.66 -8.67 -16.93
N ARG A 173 -6.25 -8.38 -18.09
CA ARG A 173 -7.71 -8.49 -18.31
C ARG A 173 -8.08 -9.94 -18.57
N PRO A 174 -9.23 -10.42 -18.05
CA PRO A 174 -9.79 -11.68 -18.49
C PRO A 174 -10.14 -11.53 -19.97
N HIS A 175 -9.73 -12.50 -20.78
CA HIS A 175 -10.27 -12.62 -22.13
C HIS A 175 -11.68 -13.16 -21.99
N THR A 176 -12.68 -12.31 -22.26
CA THR A 176 -14.06 -12.70 -22.48
C THR A 176 -14.16 -13.48 -23.77
#